data_24e03b72fed1e30f10aea887eee38edd
#
_entry.id   24e03b72fed1e30f10aea887eee38edd
#
_cell.length_a   1.000
_cell.length_b   1.000
_cell.length_c   1.000
_cell.angle_alpha   90.00
_cell.angle_beta   90.00
_cell.angle_gamma   90.00
#
_symmetry.space_group_name_H-M   'P 1'
#
loop_
_entity.id
_entity.type
_entity.pdbx_description
1 polymer ?
#
loop_
_entity_poly.entity_id
_entity_poly.type
_entity_poly.pdbx_seq_one_letter_code
_entity_poly.pdbx_strand_id
1 'polypeptide(L)'
;MTIENKKGWISWFNPFKYGTDRWMYSLHRLTGIALGLYLLAHVWETSNILNGPITWNKIMVDLDYPFGQHFGPLILSLILIAAAYHALNGIRLTIVENGLMLPRPYRPEYPYKAKSTRGLNDALKIVLGILMIIIAAIGIIYIYTGVIV
;
A
#
# COMPACT_ATOMS: atom_id res chain seq x y z
N MET A 1 -19.87 32.42 -5.29
CA MET A 1 -18.83 31.50 -4.76
C MET A 1 -18.24 30.75 -5.95
N THR A 2 -17.14 31.22 -6.51
CA THR A 2 -16.48 30.55 -7.63
C THR A 2 -15.68 29.38 -7.08
N ILE A 3 -16.09 28.17 -7.44
CA ILE A 3 -15.34 26.96 -7.11
C ILE A 3 -14.11 26.93 -8.02
N GLU A 4 -12.99 27.47 -7.55
CA GLU A 4 -11.73 27.39 -8.26
C GLU A 4 -11.14 25.98 -8.14
N ASN A 5 -11.44 25.14 -9.09
CA ASN A 5 -10.82 23.82 -9.22
C ASN A 5 -9.55 23.88 -10.08
N LYS A 6 -8.71 24.88 -9.85
CA LYS A 6 -7.52 25.18 -10.69
C LYS A 6 -6.26 24.35 -10.33
N LYS A 7 -6.29 23.46 -9.35
CA LYS A 7 -5.06 22.81 -8.86
C LYS A 7 -4.83 21.37 -9.35
N GLY A 8 -5.46 20.97 -10.46
CA GLY A 8 -5.16 19.74 -11.17
C GLY A 8 -4.94 18.46 -10.32
N TRP A 9 -4.44 17.43 -10.94
CA TRP A 9 -4.19 16.12 -10.35
C TRP A 9 -3.18 16.13 -9.17
N ILE A 10 -2.21 17.06 -9.16
CA ILE A 10 -1.22 17.21 -8.06
C ILE A 10 -1.91 17.49 -6.71
N SER A 11 -3.02 18.24 -6.71
CA SER A 11 -3.74 18.51 -5.47
C SER A 11 -4.43 17.27 -4.86
N TRP A 12 -4.58 16.20 -5.64
CA TRP A 12 -5.14 14.93 -5.17
C TRP A 12 -4.20 14.18 -4.23
N PHE A 13 -2.91 14.39 -4.40
CA PHE A 13 -1.87 13.78 -3.58
C PHE A 13 -1.59 14.56 -2.28
N ASN A 14 -2.25 15.72 -2.08
CA ASN A 14 -2.08 16.47 -0.85
C ASN A 14 -3.01 15.95 0.26
N PRO A 15 -2.49 15.21 1.28
CA PRO A 15 -3.30 14.64 2.34
C PRO A 15 -3.96 15.71 3.23
N PHE A 16 -3.35 16.90 3.33
CA PHE A 16 -3.83 17.98 4.19
C PHE A 16 -5.05 18.70 3.59
N LYS A 17 -5.24 18.65 2.28
CA LYS A 17 -6.34 19.33 1.61
C LYS A 17 -7.67 18.57 1.66
N TYR A 18 -7.60 17.24 1.50
CA TYR A 18 -8.80 16.39 1.35
C TYR A 18 -8.99 15.37 2.47
N GLY A 19 -8.12 15.42 3.48
CA GLY A 19 -8.11 14.49 4.59
C GLY A 19 -7.35 13.18 4.30
N THR A 20 -6.90 12.56 5.38
CA THR A 20 -6.06 11.36 5.36
C THR A 20 -6.76 10.16 4.70
N ASP A 21 -8.07 10.01 4.90
CA ASP A 21 -8.83 8.88 4.34
C ASP A 21 -8.82 8.89 2.81
N ARG A 22 -8.99 10.05 2.20
CA ARG A 22 -8.96 10.17 0.73
C ARG A 22 -7.56 9.90 0.18
N TRP A 23 -6.54 10.39 0.85
CA TRP A 23 -5.16 10.14 0.47
C TRP A 23 -4.81 8.65 0.57
N MET A 24 -5.18 8.01 1.69
CA MET A 24 -4.97 6.57 1.88
C MET A 24 -5.74 5.73 0.84
N TYR A 25 -6.95 6.13 0.46
CA TYR A 25 -7.70 5.48 -0.59
C TYR A 25 -7.01 5.59 -1.95
N SER A 26 -6.52 6.79 -2.31
CA SER A 26 -5.79 7.00 -3.57
C SER A 26 -4.49 6.20 -3.62
N LEU A 27 -3.75 6.18 -2.52
CA LEU A 27 -2.53 5.40 -2.38
C LEU A 27 -2.81 3.88 -2.45
N HIS A 28 -3.93 3.42 -1.88
CA HIS A 28 -4.34 2.02 -1.99
C HIS A 28 -4.60 1.61 -3.45
N ARG A 29 -5.24 2.45 -4.24
CA ARG A 29 -5.45 2.19 -5.68
C ARG A 29 -4.14 2.17 -6.44
N LEU A 30 -3.25 3.13 -6.17
CA LEU A 30 -1.93 3.21 -6.82
C LEU A 30 -1.09 1.97 -6.52
N THR A 31 -1.02 1.56 -5.25
CA THR A 31 -0.29 0.35 -4.86
C THR A 31 -0.92 -0.90 -5.44
N GLY A 32 -2.25 -0.97 -5.56
CA GLY A 32 -2.94 -2.07 -6.23
C GLY A 32 -2.56 -2.22 -7.70
N ILE A 33 -2.52 -1.12 -8.44
CA ILE A 33 -2.07 -1.12 -9.84
C ILE A 33 -0.60 -1.56 -9.94
N ALA A 34 0.27 -0.99 -9.09
CA ALA A 34 1.69 -1.33 -9.08
C ALA A 34 1.93 -2.81 -8.76
N LEU A 35 1.23 -3.35 -7.76
CA LEU A 35 1.31 -4.77 -7.41
C LEU A 35 0.75 -5.69 -8.50
N GLY A 36 -0.33 -5.28 -9.19
CA GLY A 36 -0.85 -6.03 -10.33
C GLY A 36 0.16 -6.13 -11.47
N LEU A 37 0.82 -5.03 -11.80
CA LEU A 37 1.90 -5.03 -12.80
C LEU A 37 3.10 -5.87 -12.35
N TYR A 38 3.48 -5.76 -11.08
CA TYR A 38 4.52 -6.60 -10.49
C TYR A 38 4.19 -8.09 -10.59
N LEU A 39 2.96 -8.49 -10.24
CA LEU A 39 2.55 -9.89 -10.31
C LEU A 39 2.61 -10.45 -11.73
N LEU A 40 2.24 -9.68 -12.74
CA LEU A 40 2.37 -10.08 -14.14
C LEU A 40 3.85 -10.30 -14.51
N ALA A 41 4.72 -9.37 -14.12
CA ALA A 41 6.15 -9.51 -14.33
C ALA A 41 6.73 -10.72 -13.56
N HIS A 42 6.28 -10.93 -12.33
CA HIS A 42 6.72 -12.03 -11.47
C HIS A 42 6.31 -13.41 -12.01
N VAL A 43 5.11 -13.53 -12.59
CA VAL A 43 4.70 -14.78 -13.27
C VAL A 43 5.59 -15.06 -14.47
N TRP A 44 5.92 -14.04 -15.27
CA TRP A 44 6.84 -14.17 -16.38
C TRP A 44 8.25 -14.57 -15.90
N GLU A 45 8.76 -13.90 -14.89
CA GLU A 45 10.05 -14.19 -14.25
C GLU A 45 10.11 -15.65 -13.77
N THR A 46 9.16 -16.06 -12.93
CA THR A 46 9.14 -17.39 -12.31
C THR A 46 8.93 -18.51 -13.34
N SER A 47 8.25 -18.24 -14.47
CA SER A 47 8.09 -19.22 -15.55
C SER A 47 9.43 -19.66 -16.16
N ASN A 48 10.46 -18.83 -16.05
CA ASN A 48 11.80 -19.15 -16.58
C ASN A 48 12.53 -20.25 -15.79
N ILE A 49 12.03 -20.68 -14.65
CA ILE A 49 12.55 -21.85 -13.94
C ILE A 49 12.43 -23.11 -14.82
N LEU A 50 11.43 -23.15 -15.71
CA LEU A 50 11.22 -24.26 -16.65
C LEU A 50 12.29 -24.35 -17.75
N ASN A 51 13.05 -23.28 -17.98
CA ASN A 51 14.13 -23.21 -18.94
C ASN A 51 15.49 -23.74 -18.39
N GLY A 52 15.46 -24.27 -17.16
CA GLY A 52 16.61 -24.89 -16.52
C GLY A 52 17.44 -23.93 -15.66
N PRO A 53 18.36 -24.48 -14.86
CA PRO A 53 19.07 -23.75 -13.81
C PRO A 53 19.98 -22.61 -14.33
N ILE A 54 20.56 -22.80 -15.52
CA ILE A 54 21.46 -21.79 -16.12
C ILE A 54 20.67 -20.52 -16.44
N THR A 55 19.51 -20.65 -17.09
CA THR A 55 18.63 -19.52 -17.45
C THR A 55 18.07 -18.87 -16.20
N TRP A 56 17.63 -19.67 -15.24
CA TRP A 56 17.14 -19.19 -13.96
C TRP A 56 18.17 -18.35 -13.23
N ASN A 57 19.40 -18.88 -13.03
CA ASN A 57 20.46 -18.16 -12.34
C ASN A 57 20.82 -16.84 -13.03
N LYS A 58 20.86 -16.83 -14.37
CA LYS A 58 21.10 -15.59 -15.12
C LYS A 58 20.03 -14.54 -14.83
N ILE A 59 18.75 -14.90 -14.88
CA ILE A 59 17.64 -13.97 -14.61
C ILE A 59 17.70 -13.47 -13.17
N MET A 60 17.99 -14.33 -12.19
CA MET A 60 18.14 -13.91 -10.79
C MET A 60 19.27 -12.90 -10.61
N VAL A 61 20.40 -13.11 -11.27
CA VAL A 61 21.51 -12.15 -11.25
C VAL A 61 21.12 -10.82 -11.92
N ASP A 62 20.48 -10.89 -13.08
CA ASP A 62 20.05 -9.69 -13.82
C ASP A 62 19.02 -8.85 -13.01
N LEU A 63 18.16 -9.50 -12.21
CA LEU A 63 17.20 -8.84 -11.33
C LEU A 63 17.84 -8.27 -10.06
N ASP A 64 18.87 -8.92 -9.55
CA ASP A 64 19.61 -8.44 -8.38
C ASP A 64 20.51 -7.24 -8.73
N TYR A 65 21.04 -7.26 -9.96
CA TYR A 65 21.92 -6.21 -10.49
C TYR A 65 21.36 -5.50 -11.73
N PRO A 66 20.13 -4.94 -11.68
CA PRO A 66 19.61 -4.18 -12.81
C PRO A 66 20.54 -2.98 -13.09
N PHE A 67 20.89 -2.81 -14.37
CA PHE A 67 21.83 -1.76 -14.81
C PHE A 67 23.25 -1.87 -14.22
N GLY A 68 23.66 -3.07 -13.76
CA GLY A 68 24.99 -3.29 -13.16
C GLY A 68 25.14 -2.74 -11.75
N GLN A 69 24.04 -2.38 -11.09
CA GLN A 69 23.98 -1.89 -9.71
C GLN A 69 23.13 -2.83 -8.87
N HIS A 70 23.51 -3.02 -7.62
CA HIS A 70 22.80 -3.88 -6.68
C HIS A 70 21.49 -3.22 -6.16
N PHE A 71 20.48 -3.14 -7.04
CA PHE A 71 19.17 -2.55 -6.74
C PHE A 71 18.09 -3.57 -6.38
N GLY A 72 18.33 -4.86 -6.55
CA GLY A 72 17.38 -5.92 -6.25
C GLY A 72 16.76 -5.79 -4.86
N PRO A 73 17.55 -5.71 -3.77
CA PRO A 73 17.02 -5.55 -2.41
C PRO A 73 16.19 -4.29 -2.22
N LEU A 74 16.57 -3.18 -2.85
CA LEU A 74 15.80 -1.94 -2.79
C LEU A 74 14.44 -2.09 -3.46
N ILE A 75 14.39 -2.68 -4.66
CA ILE A 75 13.14 -2.91 -5.40
C ILE A 75 12.23 -3.85 -4.60
N LEU A 76 12.77 -4.95 -4.06
CA LEU A 76 12.02 -5.88 -3.22
C LEU A 76 11.47 -5.20 -1.96
N SER A 77 12.25 -4.32 -1.32
CA SER A 77 11.80 -3.54 -0.17
C SER A 77 10.64 -2.62 -0.50
N LEU A 78 10.66 -1.96 -1.66
CA LEU A 78 9.56 -1.11 -2.13
C LEU A 78 8.30 -1.93 -2.42
N ILE A 79 8.45 -3.10 -3.04
CA ILE A 79 7.34 -4.02 -3.30
C ILE A 79 6.73 -4.52 -1.99
N LEU A 80 7.57 -4.91 -1.03
CA LEU A 80 7.13 -5.34 0.30
C LEU A 80 6.33 -4.27 1.03
N ILE A 81 6.82 -3.02 1.04
CA ILE A 81 6.13 -1.89 1.66
C ILE A 81 4.78 -1.65 0.96
N ALA A 82 4.76 -1.67 -0.37
CA ALA A 82 3.54 -1.51 -1.14
C ALA A 82 2.52 -2.61 -0.85
N ALA A 83 2.97 -3.87 -0.76
CA ALA A 83 2.14 -5.03 -0.46
C ALA A 83 1.58 -4.98 0.97
N ALA A 84 2.42 -4.68 1.97
CA ALA A 84 2.00 -4.53 3.35
C ALA A 84 0.97 -3.40 3.51
N TYR A 85 1.23 -2.24 2.91
CA TYR A 85 0.29 -1.13 2.92
C TYR A 85 -1.03 -1.51 2.24
N HIS A 86 -0.97 -2.06 1.04
CA HIS A 86 -2.15 -2.43 0.26
C HIS A 86 -3.03 -3.43 1.00
N ALA A 87 -2.43 -4.50 1.55
CA ALA A 87 -3.15 -5.52 2.30
C ALA A 87 -3.82 -4.96 3.56
N LEU A 88 -3.07 -4.26 4.40
CA LEU A 88 -3.58 -3.74 5.67
C LEU A 88 -4.62 -2.62 5.47
N ASN A 89 -4.38 -1.71 4.53
CA ASN A 89 -5.37 -0.69 4.22
C ASN A 89 -6.60 -1.28 3.51
N GLY A 90 -6.43 -2.34 2.72
CA GLY A 90 -7.54 -3.11 2.13
C GLY A 90 -8.43 -3.73 3.20
N ILE A 91 -7.85 -4.37 4.22
CA ILE A 91 -8.59 -4.88 5.39
C ILE A 91 -9.38 -3.75 6.06
N ARG A 92 -8.75 -2.60 6.29
CA ARG A 92 -9.41 -1.43 6.86
C ARG A 92 -10.61 -0.98 6.03
N LEU A 93 -10.42 -0.83 4.72
CA LEU A 93 -11.48 -0.41 3.81
C LEU A 93 -12.63 -1.40 3.84
N THR A 94 -12.36 -2.69 3.78
CA THR A 94 -13.37 -3.75 3.87
C THR A 94 -14.18 -3.66 5.17
N ILE A 95 -13.52 -3.46 6.32
CA ILE A 95 -14.20 -3.31 7.62
C ILE A 95 -15.12 -2.08 7.61
N VAL A 96 -14.62 -0.95 7.12
CA VAL A 96 -15.39 0.31 7.08
C VAL A 96 -16.54 0.23 6.09
N GLU A 97 -16.33 -0.34 4.90
CA GLU A 97 -17.35 -0.47 3.86
C GLU A 97 -18.47 -1.45 4.24
N ASN A 98 -18.16 -2.48 5.02
CA ASN A 98 -19.18 -3.38 5.57
C ASN A 98 -19.97 -2.77 6.75
N GLY A 99 -19.70 -1.52 7.09
CA GLY A 99 -20.45 -0.80 8.12
C GLY A 99 -20.14 -1.23 9.56
N LEU A 100 -19.13 -2.09 9.79
CA LEU A 100 -18.78 -2.60 11.12
C LEU A 100 -18.31 -1.49 12.08
N MET A 101 -17.92 -0.34 11.54
CA MET A 101 -17.47 0.83 12.30
C MET A 101 -18.44 2.01 12.24
N LEU A 102 -19.63 1.81 11.71
CA LEU A 102 -20.64 2.87 11.66
C LEU A 102 -21.21 3.11 13.06
N PRO A 103 -21.33 4.35 13.49
CA PRO A 103 -22.05 4.70 14.72
C PRO A 103 -23.53 4.35 14.58
N ARG A 104 -24.19 4.12 15.71
CA ARG A 104 -25.65 3.94 15.71
C ARG A 104 -26.33 5.14 15.05
N PRO A 105 -27.41 4.92 14.27
CA PRO A 105 -28.18 5.99 13.70
C PRO A 105 -28.64 6.98 14.80
N TYR A 106 -28.46 8.25 14.57
CA TYR A 106 -28.93 9.31 15.48
C TYR A 106 -29.74 10.34 14.70
N ARG A 107 -30.60 11.05 15.38
CA ARG A 107 -31.32 12.16 14.75
C ARG A 107 -30.33 13.28 14.47
N PRO A 108 -30.25 13.79 13.23
CA PRO A 108 -29.38 14.91 12.93
C PRO A 108 -29.87 16.17 13.63
N GLU A 109 -29.01 16.80 14.41
CA GLU A 109 -29.22 18.11 15.02
C GLU A 109 -28.55 19.19 14.19
N TYR A 110 -29.19 20.34 14.08
CA TYR A 110 -28.61 21.47 13.36
C TYR A 110 -27.56 22.18 14.23
N PRO A 111 -26.40 22.61 13.68
CA PRO A 111 -25.90 22.42 12.31
C PRO A 111 -25.46 20.98 12.07
N TYR A 112 -25.87 20.42 10.94
CA TYR A 112 -25.62 19.03 10.56
C TYR A 112 -24.11 18.69 10.52
N LYS A 113 -23.59 18.25 11.65
CA LYS A 113 -22.24 17.67 11.72
C LYS A 113 -22.40 16.15 11.65
N ALA A 114 -22.04 15.57 10.53
CA ALA A 114 -21.97 14.12 10.43
C ALA A 114 -21.05 13.61 11.55
N LYS A 115 -21.62 12.87 12.51
CA LYS A 115 -20.82 12.06 13.45
C LYS A 115 -20.22 10.94 12.63
N SER A 116 -19.04 11.19 12.11
CA SER A 116 -18.34 10.21 11.30
C SER A 116 -17.76 9.11 12.18
N THR A 117 -17.47 7.98 11.56
CA THR A 117 -16.71 6.85 12.07
C THR A 117 -15.31 7.23 12.61
N ARG A 118 -15.02 8.51 12.80
CA ARG A 118 -13.66 9.03 13.05
C ARG A 118 -12.91 8.29 14.15
N GLY A 119 -13.51 8.08 15.32
CA GLY A 119 -12.78 7.53 16.46
C GLY A 119 -12.28 6.11 16.25
N LEU A 120 -13.15 5.19 15.83
CA LEU A 120 -12.80 3.79 15.58
C LEU A 120 -11.93 3.65 14.31
N ASN A 121 -12.26 4.38 13.25
CA ASN A 121 -11.48 4.36 12.02
C ASN A 121 -10.07 4.95 12.23
N ASP A 122 -9.92 5.99 13.05
CA ASP A 122 -8.62 6.58 13.35
C ASP A 122 -7.78 5.65 14.24
N ALA A 123 -8.38 4.98 15.22
CA ALA A 123 -7.71 3.94 16.00
C ALA A 123 -7.23 2.78 15.10
N LEU A 124 -8.07 2.33 14.18
CA LEU A 124 -7.71 1.26 13.25
C LEU A 124 -6.56 1.69 12.31
N LYS A 125 -6.54 2.94 11.83
CA LYS A 125 -5.40 3.47 11.04
C LYS A 125 -4.09 3.39 11.82
N ILE A 126 -4.12 3.76 13.11
CA ILE A 126 -2.92 3.71 13.95
C ILE A 126 -2.44 2.28 14.14
N VAL A 127 -3.33 1.36 14.51
CA VAL A 127 -2.98 -0.05 14.74
C VAL A 127 -2.42 -0.68 13.47
N LEU A 128 -3.09 -0.52 12.32
CA LEU A 128 -2.63 -1.08 11.06
C LEU A 128 -1.37 -0.38 10.54
N GLY A 129 -1.20 0.92 10.83
CA GLY A 129 0.03 1.65 10.53
C GLY A 129 1.23 1.12 11.32
N ILE A 130 1.08 0.85 12.62
CA ILE A 130 2.12 0.22 13.43
C ILE A 130 2.45 -1.18 12.91
N LEU A 131 1.42 -1.98 12.62
CA LEU A 131 1.62 -3.33 12.08
C LEU A 131 2.35 -3.31 10.73
N MET A 132 2.01 -2.35 9.85
CA MET A 132 2.70 -2.14 8.58
C MET A 132 4.20 -1.86 8.79
N ILE A 133 4.53 -0.97 9.75
CA ILE A 133 5.93 -0.64 10.06
C ILE A 133 6.68 -1.88 10.55
N ILE A 134 6.07 -2.67 11.42
CA ILE A 134 6.67 -3.91 11.95
C ILE A 134 6.93 -4.91 10.81
N ILE A 135 5.93 -5.16 9.96
CA ILE A 135 6.07 -6.08 8.82
C ILE A 135 7.15 -5.59 7.85
N ALA A 136 7.15 -4.30 7.53
CA ALA A 136 8.14 -3.70 6.65
C ALA A 136 9.56 -3.82 7.26
N ALA A 137 9.73 -3.51 8.54
CA ALA A 137 11.02 -3.59 9.21
C ALA A 137 11.58 -5.02 9.22
N ILE A 138 10.77 -6.00 9.62
CA ILE A 138 11.17 -7.41 9.64
C ILE A 138 11.54 -7.89 8.22
N GLY A 139 10.70 -7.58 7.24
CA GLY A 139 10.94 -8.00 5.86
C GLY A 139 12.16 -7.33 5.23
N ILE A 140 12.42 -6.04 5.50
CA ILE A 140 13.63 -5.34 5.04
C ILE A 140 14.87 -5.95 5.69
N ILE A 141 14.85 -6.21 7.00
CA ILE A 141 15.97 -6.88 7.69
C ILE A 141 16.24 -8.23 7.01
N TYR A 142 15.20 -9.01 6.74
CA TYR A 142 15.35 -10.29 6.06
C TYR A 142 15.94 -10.15 4.64
N ILE A 143 15.47 -9.18 3.84
CA ILE A 143 15.96 -8.94 2.48
C ILE A 143 17.47 -8.63 2.50
N TYR A 144 17.95 -7.86 3.47
CA TYR A 144 19.37 -7.44 3.51
C TYR A 144 20.28 -8.39 4.26
N THR A 145 19.77 -9.18 5.19
CA THR A 145 20.60 -10.08 6.01
C THR A 145 20.48 -11.55 5.63
N GLY A 146 19.41 -11.92 4.93
CA GLY A 146 19.10 -13.33 4.63
C GLY A 146 18.75 -14.16 5.88
N VAL A 147 18.62 -13.51 7.03
CA VAL A 147 18.37 -14.19 8.31
C VAL A 147 16.94 -13.90 8.76
N ILE A 148 16.13 -14.96 8.83
CA ILE A 148 14.93 -14.93 9.67
C ILE A 148 15.39 -15.29 11.07
N VAL A 149 15.29 -14.33 11.99
CA VAL A 149 15.53 -14.58 13.40
C VAL A 149 14.39 -15.39 13.97
#